data_f1759bf7778fac56d0d4afe5cefc880d
#
_entry.id   f1759bf7778fac56d0d4afe5cefc880d
#
_cell.length_a   1.000
_cell.length_b   1.000
_cell.length_c   1.000
_cell.angle_alpha   90.00
_cell.angle_beta   90.00
_cell.angle_gamma   90.00
#
_symmetry.space_group_name_H-M   'P 1'
#
loop_
_entity.id
_entity.type
_entity.pdbx_description
1 polymer ?
#
loop_
_entity_poly.entity_id
_entity_poly.type
_entity_poly.pdbx_seq_one_letter_code
_entity_poly.pdbx_strand_id
1 'polypeptide(L)'
;MSTQKGSYKGHNFHGAPERFEVVADYVYQKFGNKVKYIADVAGGQGMLAKILRKKYNYEVEVIDPRGWTLVGVKNRKEKYASDMVSYYDLIVGLHPDEATRAVAESAMFRPVILIPCCNCWDKTKKLGREALLSEISQYYNKNKVRYERVVFGFNSSKNVGLVSNPPKKKRESRAGVEPA
;
A
#
# COMPACT_ATOMS: atom_id res chain seq x y z
N MET A 1 -3.62 30.09 32.71
CA MET A 1 -3.32 29.33 31.46
C MET A 1 -3.52 27.86 31.76
N SER A 2 -4.63 27.29 31.31
CA SER A 2 -4.99 25.88 31.58
C SER A 2 -4.46 25.01 30.47
N THR A 3 -3.45 24.19 30.76
CA THR A 3 -2.93 23.15 29.87
C THR A 3 -3.93 21.98 29.90
N GLN A 4 -4.78 21.85 28.89
CA GLN A 4 -5.59 20.66 28.68
C GLN A 4 -4.63 19.47 28.42
N LYS A 5 -4.46 18.60 29.41
CA LYS A 5 -3.90 17.28 29.23
C LYS A 5 -4.91 16.44 28.44
N GLY A 6 -4.67 16.28 27.12
CA GLY A 6 -5.43 15.34 26.32
C GLY A 6 -5.28 13.94 26.91
N SER A 7 -6.38 13.32 27.30
CA SER A 7 -6.41 11.95 27.76
C SER A 7 -6.00 11.04 26.61
N TYR A 8 -4.87 10.35 26.76
CA TYR A 8 -4.41 9.30 25.88
C TYR A 8 -5.34 8.09 26.04
N LYS A 9 -6.45 8.05 25.32
CA LYS A 9 -7.21 6.81 25.17
C LYS A 9 -6.38 5.90 24.28
N GLY A 10 -5.91 4.77 24.84
CA GLY A 10 -5.18 3.75 24.10
C GLY A 10 -5.96 3.40 22.83
N HIS A 11 -5.31 3.55 21.68
CA HIS A 11 -5.94 3.29 20.40
C HIS A 11 -6.08 1.78 20.20
N ASN A 12 -7.31 1.28 20.22
CA ASN A 12 -7.57 -0.11 19.86
C ASN A 12 -7.51 -0.24 18.33
N PHE A 13 -6.48 -0.94 17.85
CA PHE A 13 -6.41 -1.34 16.46
C PHE A 13 -7.32 -2.56 16.23
N HIS A 14 -8.28 -2.44 15.32
CA HIS A 14 -9.09 -3.57 14.91
C HIS A 14 -8.25 -4.61 14.14
N GLY A 15 -8.42 -5.89 14.48
CA GLY A 15 -7.69 -7.00 13.86
C GLY A 15 -6.32 -7.28 14.48
N ALA A 16 -5.54 -8.15 13.85
CA ALA A 16 -4.24 -8.61 14.32
C ALA A 16 -3.24 -7.44 14.44
N PRO A 17 -2.79 -7.04 15.64
CA PRO A 17 -1.89 -5.89 15.80
C PRO A 17 -0.51 -6.14 15.20
N GLU A 18 -0.06 -7.40 15.19
CA GLU A 18 1.24 -7.81 14.63
C GLU A 18 1.33 -7.62 13.10
N ARG A 19 0.20 -7.41 12.40
CA ARG A 19 0.21 -7.19 10.94
C ARG A 19 1.10 -6.03 10.51
N PHE A 20 1.22 -5.01 11.33
CA PHE A 20 2.02 -3.84 11.01
C PHE A 20 3.52 -4.15 11.00
N GLU A 21 3.99 -4.90 12.01
CA GLU A 21 5.39 -5.36 12.06
C GLU A 21 5.68 -6.33 10.92
N VAL A 22 4.83 -7.33 10.71
CA VAL A 22 4.99 -8.33 9.65
C VAL A 22 5.09 -7.67 8.27
N VAL A 23 4.22 -6.70 7.97
CA VAL A 23 4.24 -6.00 6.68
C VAL A 23 5.46 -5.08 6.59
N ALA A 24 5.85 -4.40 7.67
CA ALA A 24 7.04 -3.55 7.67
C ALA A 24 8.32 -4.36 7.45
N ASP A 25 8.44 -5.52 8.10
CA ASP A 25 9.57 -6.44 7.91
C ASP A 25 9.62 -6.98 6.48
N TYR A 26 8.46 -7.33 5.90
CA TYR A 26 8.37 -7.75 4.52
C TYR A 26 8.82 -6.65 3.54
N VAL A 27 8.38 -5.39 3.76
CA VAL A 27 8.81 -4.24 2.95
C VAL A 27 10.33 -4.14 2.95
N TYR A 28 10.96 -4.20 4.12
CA TYR A 28 12.41 -4.11 4.23
C TYR A 28 13.12 -5.27 3.55
N GLN A 29 12.67 -6.51 3.78
CA GLN A 29 13.27 -7.71 3.17
C GLN A 29 13.15 -7.72 1.64
N LYS A 30 12.03 -7.27 1.11
CA LYS A 30 11.75 -7.30 -0.34
C LYS A 30 12.38 -6.13 -1.10
N PHE A 31 12.34 -4.94 -0.54
CA PHE A 31 12.70 -3.71 -1.24
C PHE A 31 14.00 -3.09 -0.71
N GLY A 32 14.32 -3.23 0.58
CA GLY A 32 15.52 -2.67 1.18
C GLY A 32 15.72 -1.21 0.80
N ASN A 33 16.92 -0.84 0.39
CA ASN A 33 17.27 0.51 -0.02
C ASN A 33 16.84 0.90 -1.45
N LYS A 34 16.11 0.02 -2.15
CA LYS A 34 15.60 0.31 -3.50
C LYS A 34 14.41 1.27 -3.50
N VAL A 35 13.78 1.46 -2.36
CA VAL A 35 12.69 2.41 -2.14
C VAL A 35 13.05 3.31 -0.97
N LYS A 36 12.57 4.54 -1.01
CA LYS A 36 12.78 5.52 0.06
C LYS A 36 11.46 6.16 0.48
N TYR A 37 10.65 6.57 -0.48
CA TYR A 37 9.38 7.26 -0.26
C TYR A 37 8.22 6.28 -0.39
N ILE A 38 7.45 6.09 0.68
CA ILE A 38 6.36 5.11 0.77
C ILE A 38 5.05 5.81 1.10
N ALA A 39 3.98 5.47 0.33
CA ALA A 39 2.62 5.82 0.70
C ALA A 39 2.00 4.68 1.52
N ASP A 40 1.53 4.99 2.73
CA ASP A 40 0.68 4.13 3.56
C ASP A 40 -0.78 4.53 3.33
N VAL A 41 -1.41 3.89 2.33
CA VAL A 41 -2.73 4.29 1.83
C VAL A 41 -3.84 3.75 2.71
N ALA A 42 -4.73 4.65 3.14
CA ALA A 42 -5.76 4.41 4.13
C ALA A 42 -5.18 3.85 5.45
N GLY A 43 -3.95 4.27 5.79
CA GLY A 43 -3.17 3.78 6.92
C GLY A 43 -3.75 4.14 8.29
N GLY A 44 -4.88 4.85 8.33
CA GLY A 44 -5.58 5.21 9.57
C GLY A 44 -4.68 5.99 10.52
N GLN A 45 -4.39 5.40 11.67
CA GLN A 45 -3.52 6.04 12.67
C GLN A 45 -2.03 6.04 12.30
N GLY A 46 -1.62 5.33 11.23
CA GLY A 46 -0.26 5.31 10.73
C GLY A 46 0.70 4.45 11.56
N MET A 47 0.23 3.35 12.13
CA MET A 47 1.13 2.44 12.87
C MET A 47 2.17 1.81 11.94
N LEU A 48 1.78 1.38 10.74
CA LEU A 48 2.70 0.87 9.73
C LEU A 48 3.74 1.93 9.36
N ALA A 49 3.29 3.16 9.06
CA ALA A 49 4.17 4.28 8.75
C ALA A 49 5.17 4.57 9.88
N LYS A 50 4.70 4.52 11.14
CA LYS A 50 5.56 4.73 12.32
C LYS A 50 6.66 3.67 12.43
N ILE A 51 6.32 2.39 12.20
CA ILE A 51 7.28 1.28 12.26
C ILE A 51 8.30 1.40 11.11
N LEU A 52 7.84 1.58 9.89
CA LEU A 52 8.70 1.74 8.71
C LEU A 52 9.71 2.88 8.88
N ARG A 53 9.27 4.01 9.44
CA ARG A 53 10.15 5.15 9.72
C ARG A 53 11.15 4.88 10.84
N LYS A 54 10.68 4.35 11.97
CA LYS A 54 11.53 4.17 13.15
C LYS A 54 12.50 3.00 13.04
N LYS A 55 12.04 1.87 12.48
CA LYS A 55 12.82 0.64 12.42
C LYS A 55 13.72 0.59 11.19
N TYR A 56 13.24 1.14 10.07
CA TYR A 56 13.89 0.99 8.76
C TYR A 56 14.29 2.29 8.08
N ASN A 57 14.04 3.44 8.72
CA ASN A 57 14.43 4.76 8.24
C ASN A 57 13.85 5.14 6.86
N TYR A 58 12.65 4.64 6.53
CA TYR A 58 11.93 5.07 5.33
C TYR A 58 11.24 6.42 5.53
N GLU A 59 11.06 7.16 4.44
CA GLU A 59 10.20 8.35 4.40
C GLU A 59 8.77 7.88 4.07
N VAL A 60 7.89 7.90 5.06
CA VAL A 60 6.53 7.37 4.91
C VAL A 60 5.50 8.46 5.18
N GLU A 61 4.51 8.55 4.30
CA GLU A 61 3.36 9.43 4.45
C GLU A 61 2.08 8.59 4.47
N VAL A 62 1.24 8.79 5.49
CA VAL A 62 -0.11 8.23 5.53
C VAL A 62 -1.01 9.08 4.63
N ILE A 63 -1.78 8.47 3.75
CA ILE A 63 -2.80 9.15 2.96
C ILE A 63 -4.15 8.60 3.40
N ASP A 64 -4.85 9.36 4.23
CA ASP A 64 -6.12 8.96 4.82
C ASP A 64 -7.02 10.19 5.04
N PRO A 65 -8.25 10.22 4.50
CA PRO A 65 -9.15 11.38 4.63
C PRO A 65 -9.57 11.68 6.07
N ARG A 66 -9.46 10.72 6.99
CA ARG A 66 -9.80 10.91 8.40
C ARG A 66 -8.78 11.80 9.13
N GLY A 67 -7.51 11.75 8.72
CA GLY A 67 -6.47 12.61 9.26
C GLY A 67 -6.09 12.33 10.74
N TRP A 68 -6.37 11.14 11.26
CA TRP A 68 -6.14 10.77 12.67
C TRP A 68 -4.87 9.93 12.82
N THR A 69 -3.73 10.57 12.74
CA THR A 69 -2.46 9.85 12.87
C THR A 69 -1.85 9.99 14.27
N LEU A 70 -0.99 9.02 14.60
CA LEU A 70 -0.15 9.07 15.78
C LEU A 70 0.79 10.29 15.72
N VAL A 71 1.19 10.78 16.90
CA VAL A 71 2.12 11.92 16.99
C VAL A 71 3.42 11.61 16.24
N GLY A 72 3.84 12.55 15.41
CA GLY A 72 5.06 12.47 14.62
C GLY A 72 4.94 11.63 13.34
N VAL A 73 3.74 11.13 12.99
CA VAL A 73 3.49 10.47 11.72
C VAL A 73 3.05 11.52 10.69
N LYS A 74 3.77 11.57 9.55
CA LYS A 74 3.42 12.45 8.45
C LYS A 74 2.11 11.98 7.80
N ASN A 75 1.18 12.89 7.59
CA ASN A 75 -0.16 12.59 7.13
C ASN A 75 -0.64 13.59 6.08
N ARG A 76 -1.26 13.07 5.03
CA ARG A 76 -2.01 13.81 4.02
C ARG A 76 -3.49 13.49 4.18
N LYS A 77 -4.27 14.47 4.64
CA LYS A 77 -5.70 14.32 4.92
C LYS A 77 -6.54 14.44 3.64
N GLU A 78 -6.41 13.47 2.77
CA GLU A 78 -7.18 13.39 1.52
C GLU A 78 -7.38 11.94 1.08
N LYS A 79 -8.29 11.72 0.12
CA LYS A 79 -8.47 10.41 -0.51
C LYS A 79 -7.31 10.14 -1.44
N TYR A 80 -6.75 8.93 -1.36
CA TYR A 80 -5.73 8.51 -2.30
C TYR A 80 -6.31 8.34 -3.71
N ALA A 81 -5.62 8.91 -4.69
CA ALA A 81 -5.89 8.71 -6.11
C ALA A 81 -4.62 8.19 -6.81
N SER A 82 -4.81 7.39 -7.87
CA SER A 82 -3.68 6.72 -8.55
C SER A 82 -2.69 7.67 -9.25
N ASP A 83 -3.06 8.91 -9.49
CA ASP A 83 -2.17 9.95 -10.02
C ASP A 83 -1.12 10.45 -9.01
N MET A 84 -1.40 10.29 -7.70
CA MET A 84 -0.45 10.59 -6.63
C MET A 84 0.77 9.65 -6.63
N VAL A 85 0.72 8.56 -7.37
CA VAL A 85 1.74 7.51 -7.40
C VAL A 85 3.14 8.03 -7.75
N SER A 86 3.23 9.14 -8.48
CA SER A 86 4.49 9.75 -8.91
C SER A 86 5.36 10.24 -7.75
N TYR A 87 4.76 10.54 -6.60
CA TYR A 87 5.45 11.04 -5.41
C TYR A 87 6.14 9.95 -4.58
N TYR A 88 5.87 8.68 -4.88
CA TYR A 88 6.31 7.55 -4.06
C TYR A 88 7.06 6.50 -4.87
N ASP A 89 7.93 5.76 -4.20
CA ASP A 89 8.64 4.61 -4.77
C ASP A 89 7.87 3.32 -4.57
N LEU A 90 7.07 3.23 -3.49
CA LEU A 90 6.25 2.09 -3.12
C LEU A 90 4.90 2.56 -2.58
N ILE A 91 3.84 1.89 -3.00
CA ILE A 91 2.50 2.09 -2.46
C ILE A 91 2.12 0.87 -1.62
N VAL A 92 1.68 1.09 -0.39
CA VAL A 92 1.21 0.04 0.51
C VAL A 92 -0.24 0.30 0.88
N GLY A 93 -1.11 -0.65 0.56
CA GLY A 93 -2.49 -0.70 0.99
C GLY A 93 -2.70 -1.91 1.90
N LEU A 94 -2.51 -1.72 3.20
CA LEU A 94 -2.83 -2.72 4.23
C LEU A 94 -4.25 -2.50 4.71
N HIS A 95 -5.17 -3.29 4.18
CA HIS A 95 -6.61 -3.15 4.38
C HIS A 95 -7.12 -1.75 3.95
N PRO A 96 -6.91 -1.35 2.68
CA PRO A 96 -7.12 0.02 2.25
C PRO A 96 -8.58 0.40 2.01
N ASP A 97 -9.53 -0.46 2.37
CA ASP A 97 -10.97 -0.24 2.25
C ASP A 97 -11.37 0.35 0.87
N GLU A 98 -11.98 1.51 0.82
CA GLU A 98 -12.43 2.15 -0.42
C GLU A 98 -11.29 2.54 -1.38
N ALA A 99 -10.06 2.65 -0.89
CA ALA A 99 -8.90 2.93 -1.73
C ALA A 99 -8.35 1.70 -2.47
N THR A 100 -8.92 0.50 -2.27
CA THR A 100 -8.44 -0.76 -2.87
C THR A 100 -8.21 -0.65 -4.37
N ARG A 101 -9.15 -0.04 -5.11
CA ARG A 101 -9.03 0.12 -6.57
C ARG A 101 -7.89 1.07 -6.94
N ALA A 102 -7.81 2.25 -6.34
CA ALA A 102 -6.76 3.22 -6.63
C ALA A 102 -5.36 2.68 -6.30
N VAL A 103 -5.23 1.91 -5.21
CA VAL A 103 -3.99 1.21 -4.86
C VAL A 103 -3.62 0.18 -5.93
N ALA A 104 -4.57 -0.64 -6.40
CA ALA A 104 -4.31 -1.61 -7.46
C ALA A 104 -3.92 -0.94 -8.79
N GLU A 105 -4.58 0.14 -9.17
CA GLU A 105 -4.28 0.91 -10.39
C GLU A 105 -2.85 1.50 -10.37
N SER A 106 -2.37 1.86 -9.20
CA SER A 106 -0.99 2.36 -9.00
C SER A 106 0.09 1.37 -9.43
N ALA A 107 -0.24 0.07 -9.48
CA ALA A 107 0.67 -0.98 -9.92
C ALA A 107 1.11 -0.88 -11.39
N MET A 108 0.43 -0.06 -12.18
CA MET A 108 0.86 0.31 -13.53
C MET A 108 2.14 1.15 -13.55
N PHE A 109 2.44 1.84 -12.46
CA PHE A 109 3.47 2.87 -12.41
C PHE A 109 4.56 2.60 -11.37
N ARG A 110 4.20 1.99 -10.24
CA ARG A 110 5.09 1.74 -9.09
C ARG A 110 4.88 0.34 -8.52
N PRO A 111 5.86 -0.21 -7.80
CA PRO A 111 5.63 -1.36 -6.94
C PRO A 111 4.49 -1.10 -5.95
N VAL A 112 3.67 -2.13 -5.73
CA VAL A 112 2.52 -2.05 -4.82
C VAL A 112 2.46 -3.30 -3.94
N ILE A 113 2.17 -3.11 -2.66
CA ILE A 113 1.70 -4.15 -1.76
C ILE A 113 0.22 -3.87 -1.48
N LEU A 114 -0.66 -4.76 -1.91
CA LEU A 114 -2.10 -4.66 -1.68
C LEU A 114 -2.59 -5.87 -0.91
N ILE A 115 -3.04 -5.65 0.34
CA ILE A 115 -3.65 -6.67 1.21
C ILE A 115 -5.10 -6.25 1.45
N PRO A 116 -6.05 -6.68 0.61
CA PRO A 116 -7.45 -6.26 0.73
C PRO A 116 -8.14 -6.95 1.90
N CYS A 117 -9.03 -6.25 2.59
CA CYS A 117 -9.81 -6.80 3.70
C CYS A 117 -11.28 -7.09 3.36
N CYS A 118 -11.83 -6.38 2.40
CA CYS A 118 -13.24 -6.43 2.01
C CYS A 118 -13.40 -6.08 0.53
N ASN A 119 -14.59 -6.37 -0.02
CA ASN A 119 -14.88 -6.04 -1.41
C ASN A 119 -15.16 -4.53 -1.61
N CYS A 120 -14.09 -3.77 -1.69
CA CYS A 120 -14.11 -2.39 -2.18
C CYS A 120 -13.59 -2.27 -3.62
N TRP A 121 -13.50 -3.39 -4.33
CA TRP A 121 -13.11 -3.47 -5.74
C TRP A 121 -14.28 -3.21 -6.68
N ASP A 122 -15.35 -3.98 -6.49
CA ASP A 122 -16.59 -3.88 -7.26
C ASP A 122 -17.79 -4.05 -6.31
N LYS A 123 -18.44 -2.93 -5.97
CA LYS A 123 -19.57 -2.91 -5.04
C LYS A 123 -20.85 -3.50 -5.63
N THR A 124 -20.89 -3.76 -6.94
CA THR A 124 -22.05 -4.39 -7.61
C THR A 124 -22.06 -5.89 -7.42
N LYS A 125 -20.94 -6.50 -7.02
CA LYS A 125 -20.76 -7.93 -6.83
C LYS A 125 -20.58 -8.29 -5.36
N LYS A 126 -21.04 -9.46 -4.95
CA LYS A 126 -20.68 -10.05 -3.66
C LYS A 126 -19.45 -10.93 -3.84
N LEU A 127 -18.27 -10.37 -3.61
CA LEU A 127 -17.01 -11.08 -3.74
C LEU A 127 -16.51 -11.51 -2.37
N GLY A 128 -16.31 -12.82 -2.19
CA GLY A 128 -15.48 -13.34 -1.10
C GLY A 128 -13.99 -13.07 -1.37
N ARG A 129 -13.14 -13.36 -0.41
CA ARG A 129 -11.69 -13.08 -0.49
C ARG A 129 -11.04 -13.63 -1.76
N GLU A 130 -11.26 -14.92 -2.08
CA GLU A 130 -10.63 -15.55 -3.23
C GLU A 130 -11.10 -14.94 -4.56
N ALA A 131 -12.41 -14.68 -4.68
CA ALA A 131 -12.97 -14.02 -5.85
C ALA A 131 -12.45 -12.61 -6.02
N LEU A 132 -12.30 -11.84 -4.92
CA LEU A 132 -11.73 -10.50 -4.92
C LEU A 132 -10.27 -10.51 -5.42
N LEU A 133 -9.44 -11.39 -4.86
CA LEU A 133 -8.04 -11.54 -5.30
C LEU A 133 -7.95 -11.98 -6.76
N SER A 134 -8.86 -12.86 -7.21
CA SER A 134 -8.94 -13.27 -8.62
C SER A 134 -9.29 -12.11 -9.54
N GLU A 135 -10.26 -11.28 -9.21
CA GLU A 135 -10.66 -10.11 -9.99
C GLU A 135 -9.49 -9.09 -10.12
N ILE A 136 -8.80 -8.82 -9.02
CA ILE A 136 -7.62 -7.95 -9.03
C ILE A 136 -6.49 -8.57 -9.87
N SER A 137 -6.27 -9.87 -9.75
CA SER A 137 -5.28 -10.60 -10.55
C SER A 137 -5.59 -10.56 -12.05
N GLN A 138 -6.86 -10.69 -12.44
CA GLN A 138 -7.29 -10.54 -13.84
C GLN A 138 -7.02 -9.12 -14.36
N TYR A 139 -7.29 -8.10 -13.54
CA TYR A 139 -6.95 -6.72 -13.86
C TYR A 139 -5.44 -6.55 -14.09
N TYR A 140 -4.60 -7.11 -13.22
CA TYR A 140 -3.15 -7.08 -13.37
C TYR A 140 -2.68 -7.79 -14.63
N ASN A 141 -3.20 -8.98 -14.93
CA ASN A 141 -2.87 -9.72 -16.14
C ASN A 141 -3.23 -8.94 -17.41
N LYS A 142 -4.44 -8.37 -17.47
CA LYS A 142 -4.90 -7.53 -18.59
C LYS A 142 -3.95 -6.35 -18.85
N ASN A 143 -3.42 -5.77 -17.77
CA ASN A 143 -2.53 -4.60 -17.84
C ASN A 143 -1.04 -4.95 -17.81
N LYS A 144 -0.67 -6.24 -17.94
CA LYS A 144 0.71 -6.73 -17.95
C LYS A 144 1.51 -6.38 -16.69
N VAL A 145 0.83 -6.11 -15.58
CA VAL A 145 1.44 -5.93 -14.27
C VAL A 145 1.96 -7.28 -13.80
N ARG A 146 3.20 -7.30 -13.34
CA ARG A 146 3.81 -8.51 -12.75
C ARG A 146 3.47 -8.54 -11.28
N TYR A 147 3.00 -9.67 -10.77
CA TYR A 147 2.64 -9.81 -9.38
C TYR A 147 2.91 -11.20 -8.85
N GLU A 148 2.98 -11.30 -7.54
CA GLU A 148 2.96 -12.55 -6.79
C GLU A 148 1.91 -12.47 -5.69
N ARG A 149 1.32 -13.61 -5.36
CA ARG A 149 0.42 -13.76 -4.24
C ARG A 149 1.23 -14.14 -3.01
N VAL A 150 1.07 -13.38 -1.93
CA VAL A 150 1.83 -13.56 -0.69
C VAL A 150 0.88 -13.77 0.48
N VAL A 151 1.18 -14.77 1.30
CA VAL A 151 0.53 -14.98 2.60
C VAL A 151 1.41 -14.35 3.66
N PHE A 152 0.93 -13.30 4.30
CA PHE A 152 1.64 -12.61 5.37
C PHE A 152 1.46 -13.34 6.70
N GLY A 153 2.50 -13.45 7.51
CA GLY A 153 2.56 -14.28 8.71
C GLY A 153 1.83 -13.72 9.94
N PHE A 154 0.75 -12.94 9.77
CA PHE A 154 -0.06 -12.48 10.90
C PHE A 154 -1.38 -13.27 11.01
N ASN A 155 -1.88 -13.40 12.24
CA ASN A 155 -3.04 -14.22 12.55
C ASN A 155 -4.36 -13.54 12.13
N SER A 156 -4.74 -13.67 10.88
CA SER A 156 -6.00 -13.16 10.33
C SER A 156 -6.40 -13.91 9.07
N SER A 157 -7.69 -14.06 8.84
CA SER A 157 -8.20 -14.53 7.55
C SER A 157 -7.96 -13.54 6.40
N LYS A 158 -7.52 -12.32 6.71
CA LYS A 158 -7.26 -11.22 5.76
C LYS A 158 -5.76 -10.95 5.60
N ASN A 159 -4.95 -12.00 5.60
CA ASN A 159 -3.49 -11.95 5.54
C ASN A 159 -2.89 -12.28 4.17
N VAL A 160 -3.72 -12.34 3.13
CA VAL A 160 -3.25 -12.61 1.77
C VAL A 160 -3.28 -11.32 0.96
N GLY A 161 -2.19 -11.05 0.28
CA GLY A 161 -2.07 -9.88 -0.59
C GLY A 161 -1.42 -10.18 -1.92
N LEU A 162 -1.43 -9.18 -2.79
CA LEU A 162 -0.74 -9.15 -4.06
C LEU A 162 0.42 -8.14 -3.97
N VAL A 163 1.61 -8.62 -4.25
CA VAL A 163 2.82 -7.80 -4.33
C VAL A 163 3.18 -7.66 -5.80
N SER A 164 3.15 -6.44 -6.31
CA SER A 164 3.24 -6.19 -7.74
C SER A 164 4.36 -5.23 -8.12
N ASN A 165 4.77 -5.33 -9.36
CA ASN A 165 5.71 -4.43 -10.02
C ASN A 165 5.10 -3.97 -11.34
N PRO A 166 5.39 -2.74 -11.78
CA PRO A 166 4.87 -2.23 -13.04
C PRO A 166 5.28 -3.09 -14.23
N PRO A 167 4.55 -2.99 -15.35
CA PRO A 167 4.94 -3.60 -16.61
C PRO A 167 6.36 -3.22 -16.99
N LYS A 168 7.10 -4.14 -17.60
CA LYS A 168 8.41 -3.79 -18.18
C LYS A 168 8.17 -2.77 -19.31
N LYS A 169 8.82 -1.61 -19.24
CA LYS A 169 8.85 -0.69 -20.39
C LYS A 169 9.42 -1.45 -21.58
N LYS A 170 8.74 -1.40 -22.73
CA LYS A 170 9.36 -1.84 -23.99
C LYS A 170 10.63 -1.00 -24.15
N ARG A 171 11.78 -1.64 -24.33
CA ARG A 171 12.96 -0.97 -24.87
C ARG A 171 12.56 -0.49 -26.26
N GLU A 172 12.47 0.82 -26.45
CA GLU A 172 12.48 1.38 -27.82
C GLU A 172 13.78 0.90 -28.45
N SER A 173 13.67 0.05 -29.49
CA SER A 173 14.79 -0.27 -30.34
C SER A 173 15.26 1.07 -30.92
N ARG A 174 16.45 1.51 -30.52
CA ARG A 174 17.12 2.60 -31.25
C ARG A 174 17.21 2.12 -32.68
N ALA A 175 16.36 2.63 -33.53
CA ALA A 175 16.51 2.50 -34.97
C ALA A 175 17.89 3.07 -35.31
N GLY A 176 18.75 2.23 -35.89
CA GLY A 176 20.08 2.63 -36.27
C GLY A 176 20.01 3.82 -37.21
N VAL A 177 20.66 4.90 -36.84
CA VAL A 177 21.07 5.93 -37.75
C VAL A 177 22.28 5.35 -38.48
N GLU A 178 22.11 4.85 -39.71
CA GLU A 178 23.24 4.57 -40.59
C GLU A 178 23.91 5.91 -40.89
N PRO A 179 25.24 6.01 -40.70
CA PRO A 179 25.97 7.18 -41.20
C PRO A 179 26.08 7.11 -42.74
N ALA A 180 25.75 8.22 -43.34
CA ALA A 180 25.96 8.46 -44.80
C ALA A 180 27.44 8.56 -45.12
#